data_7750c2cbbed45e23ac04d7e0f0b8edd8
#
_entry.id   7750c2cbbed45e23ac04d7e0f0b8edd8
#
_cell.length_a   1.000
_cell.length_b   1.000
_cell.length_c   1.000
_cell.angle_alpha   90.00
_cell.angle_beta   90.00
_cell.angle_gamma   90.00
#
_symmetry.space_group_name_H-M   'P 1'
#
loop_
_entity.id
_entity.type
_entity.pdbx_description
1 polymer ?
#
loop_
_entity_poly.entity_id
_entity_poly.type
_entity_poly.pdbx_seq_one_letter_code
_entity_poly.pdbx_strand_id
1 'polypeptide(L)'
;MATASSIITRALKMAGIIDAIEAASAEELSDGLEALNELLATVSIARGNIAAQTTETLTLTIGDGAYTIGSGGDFNTARPQRIESAYITSNGVDSPLEIGTRADYNALADKATSGTPETLYYDQTFSNGDLRLYPVPDAAYVVTISSWKPISQVSAVGDNLSLPDYLLAYLKVCLAINLAVEYRQPVSEVWYSQKADLEAKMRTRHRQPVKAQFDMNTPRPYNIEVG
;
A
#
# COMPACT_ATOMS: atom_id res chain seq x y z
N MET A 1 -8.53 -15.06 13.91
CA MET A 1 -7.50 -14.82 12.88
C MET A 1 -7.51 -16.02 11.95
N ALA A 2 -7.37 -15.82 10.66
CA ALA A 2 -7.34 -16.90 9.68
C ALA A 2 -5.89 -17.31 9.40
N THR A 3 -5.57 -18.60 9.47
CA THR A 3 -4.27 -19.11 9.04
C THR A 3 -4.23 -19.24 7.52
N ALA A 4 -3.05 -19.18 6.91
CA ALA A 4 -2.89 -19.40 5.48
C ALA A 4 -3.45 -20.76 5.07
N SER A 5 -3.16 -21.82 5.84
CA SER A 5 -3.70 -23.17 5.63
C SER A 5 -5.24 -23.17 5.58
N SER A 6 -5.92 -22.44 6.47
CA SER A 6 -7.38 -22.39 6.50
C SER A 6 -7.96 -21.68 5.26
N ILE A 7 -7.27 -20.66 4.74
CA ILE A 7 -7.67 -19.93 3.54
C ILE A 7 -7.47 -20.81 2.31
N ILE A 8 -6.30 -21.44 2.20
CA ILE A 8 -5.93 -22.33 1.08
C ILE A 8 -6.86 -23.53 1.03
N THR A 9 -7.05 -24.26 2.15
CA THR A 9 -7.96 -25.40 2.21
C THR A 9 -9.39 -25.01 1.82
N ARG A 10 -9.85 -23.82 2.26
CA ARG A 10 -11.17 -23.34 1.87
C ARG A 10 -11.26 -23.03 0.38
N ALA A 11 -10.20 -22.43 -0.21
CA ALA A 11 -10.14 -22.15 -1.63
C ALA A 11 -10.11 -23.44 -2.47
N LEU A 12 -9.34 -24.45 -2.07
CA LEU A 12 -9.30 -25.78 -2.73
C LEU A 12 -10.68 -26.46 -2.72
N LYS A 13 -11.40 -26.42 -1.58
CA LYS A 13 -12.77 -26.93 -1.49
C LYS A 13 -13.76 -26.17 -2.37
N MET A 14 -13.64 -24.84 -2.43
CA MET A 14 -14.46 -24.02 -3.33
C MET A 14 -14.17 -24.34 -4.80
N ALA A 15 -12.90 -24.53 -5.14
CA ALA A 15 -12.47 -24.90 -6.49
C ALA A 15 -12.89 -26.34 -6.90
N GLY A 16 -13.36 -27.15 -5.96
CA GLY A 16 -13.71 -28.56 -6.23
C GLY A 16 -12.49 -29.45 -6.49
N ILE A 17 -11.31 -29.04 -6.02
CA ILE A 17 -10.06 -29.79 -6.13
C ILE A 17 -10.02 -30.89 -5.07
N ILE A 18 -10.49 -30.58 -3.87
CA ILE A 18 -10.64 -31.52 -2.76
C ILE A 18 -12.09 -31.57 -2.27
N ASP A 19 -12.52 -32.71 -1.74
CA ASP A 19 -13.86 -32.90 -1.20
C ASP A 19 -14.08 -32.09 0.10
N ALA A 20 -15.35 -31.85 0.43
CA ALA A 20 -15.74 -31.04 1.60
C ALA A 20 -15.20 -31.57 2.94
N ILE A 21 -14.99 -32.86 3.06
CA ILE A 21 -14.50 -33.56 4.27
C ILE A 21 -13.00 -33.91 4.19
N GLU A 22 -12.38 -33.74 3.03
CA GLU A 22 -10.98 -34.05 2.81
C GLU A 22 -10.06 -32.96 3.39
N ALA A 23 -8.88 -33.36 3.85
CA ALA A 23 -7.81 -32.47 4.25
C ALA A 23 -6.86 -32.25 3.07
N ALA A 24 -6.45 -31.00 2.86
CA ALA A 24 -5.46 -30.69 1.84
C ALA A 24 -4.12 -31.40 2.13
N SER A 25 -3.51 -31.96 1.10
CA SER A 25 -2.17 -32.56 1.16
C SER A 25 -1.09 -31.50 1.34
N ALA A 26 0.12 -31.93 1.67
CA ALA A 26 1.25 -31.01 1.83
C ALA A 26 1.63 -30.31 0.50
N GLU A 27 1.49 -30.99 -0.62
CA GLU A 27 1.75 -30.45 -1.95
C GLU A 27 0.72 -29.39 -2.31
N GLU A 28 -0.57 -29.67 -2.15
CA GLU A 28 -1.66 -28.71 -2.39
C GLU A 28 -1.57 -27.47 -1.49
N LEU A 29 -1.11 -27.63 -0.26
CA LEU A 29 -0.86 -26.51 0.64
C LEU A 29 0.34 -25.68 0.20
N SER A 30 1.38 -26.29 -0.36
CA SER A 30 2.56 -25.61 -0.90
C SER A 30 2.21 -24.79 -2.14
N ASP A 31 1.53 -25.39 -3.12
CA ASP A 31 1.06 -24.72 -4.33
C ASP A 31 0.10 -23.58 -3.99
N GLY A 32 -0.84 -23.86 -3.08
CA GLY A 32 -1.77 -22.86 -2.59
C GLY A 32 -1.09 -21.70 -1.84
N LEU A 33 0.05 -21.93 -1.17
CA LEU A 33 0.83 -20.87 -0.50
C LEU A 33 1.51 -19.96 -1.53
N GLU A 34 2.07 -20.55 -2.59
CA GLU A 34 2.68 -19.78 -3.68
C GLU A 34 1.61 -18.91 -4.37
N ALA A 35 0.50 -19.50 -4.78
CA ALA A 35 -0.62 -18.78 -5.39
C ALA A 35 -1.20 -17.70 -4.47
N LEU A 36 -1.26 -17.92 -3.15
CA LEU A 36 -1.69 -16.94 -2.18
C LEU A 36 -0.73 -15.75 -2.10
N ASN A 37 0.59 -16.00 -2.11
CA ASN A 37 1.61 -14.96 -2.06
C ASN A 37 1.61 -14.09 -3.32
N GLU A 38 1.43 -14.68 -4.51
CA GLU A 38 1.25 -13.95 -5.76
C GLU A 38 -0.01 -13.06 -5.72
N LEU A 39 -1.10 -13.60 -5.19
CA LEU A 39 -2.33 -12.85 -5.03
C LEU A 39 -2.18 -11.69 -4.05
N LEU A 40 -1.50 -11.88 -2.90
CA LEU A 40 -1.20 -10.83 -1.93
C LEU A 40 -0.35 -9.71 -2.55
N ALA A 41 0.65 -10.06 -3.36
CA ALA A 41 1.45 -9.10 -4.09
C ALA A 41 0.59 -8.27 -5.06
N THR A 42 -0.29 -8.94 -5.83
CA THR A 42 -1.19 -8.27 -6.79
C THR A 42 -2.20 -7.34 -6.09
N VAL A 43 -2.83 -7.81 -5.00
CA VAL A 43 -3.82 -7.03 -4.23
C VAL A 43 -3.16 -5.83 -3.55
N SER A 44 -1.89 -5.95 -3.18
CA SER A 44 -1.12 -4.86 -2.57
C SER A 44 -0.95 -3.65 -3.51
N ILE A 45 -0.93 -3.88 -4.82
CA ILE A 45 -0.80 -2.81 -5.83
C ILE A 45 -2.12 -2.05 -6.00
N ALA A 46 -3.25 -2.66 -5.67
CA ALA A 46 -4.56 -2.03 -5.81
C ALA A 46 -4.69 -0.81 -4.88
N ARG A 47 -4.97 0.36 -5.49
CA ARG A 47 -5.13 1.62 -4.75
C ARG A 47 -6.28 1.53 -3.75
N GLY A 48 -6.04 2.01 -2.52
CA GLY A 48 -7.07 2.15 -1.50
C GLY A 48 -7.18 0.97 -0.53
N ASN A 49 -6.21 0.08 -0.47
CA ASN A 49 -6.18 -0.99 0.53
C ASN A 49 -5.62 -0.47 1.86
N ILE A 50 -6.49 -0.09 2.79
CA ILE A 50 -6.13 0.47 4.11
C ILE A 50 -5.19 -0.49 4.90
N ALA A 51 -5.27 -1.79 4.67
CA ALA A 51 -4.41 -2.76 5.34
C ALA A 51 -2.92 -2.61 4.97
N ALA A 52 -2.62 -1.86 3.92
CA ALA A 52 -1.27 -1.59 3.45
C ALA A 52 -0.74 -0.20 3.85
N GLN A 53 -1.53 0.62 4.56
CA GLN A 53 -1.09 1.94 5.03
C GLN A 53 -0.44 1.83 6.40
N THR A 54 0.78 2.35 6.51
CA THR A 54 1.56 2.35 7.75
C THR A 54 2.20 3.72 7.97
N THR A 55 2.53 4.00 9.24
CA THR A 55 3.20 5.23 9.65
C THR A 55 4.50 4.88 10.35
N GLU A 56 5.59 5.49 9.92
CA GLU A 56 6.92 5.33 10.51
C GLU A 56 7.52 6.67 10.86
N THR A 57 8.41 6.65 11.85
CA THR A 57 9.14 7.84 12.32
C THR A 57 10.64 7.60 12.28
N LEU A 58 11.41 8.66 11.99
CA LEU A 58 12.86 8.67 12.05
C LEU A 58 13.35 10.02 12.58
N THR A 59 14.36 9.98 13.44
CA THR A 59 15.09 11.20 13.83
C THR A 59 16.14 11.50 12.77
N LEU A 60 16.07 12.69 12.18
CA LEU A 60 17.00 13.13 11.12
C LEU A 60 18.38 13.47 11.71
N THR A 61 19.40 13.20 10.93
CA THR A 61 20.78 13.61 11.24
C THR A 61 21.05 14.99 10.64
N ILE A 62 21.63 15.88 11.42
CA ILE A 62 22.01 17.21 10.96
C ILE A 62 23.00 17.11 9.79
N GLY A 63 22.72 17.83 8.72
CA GLY A 63 23.56 17.86 7.53
C GLY A 63 23.36 16.67 6.58
N ASP A 64 22.45 15.74 6.89
CA ASP A 64 22.11 14.62 6.02
C ASP A 64 20.70 14.79 5.44
N GLY A 65 20.62 14.92 4.13
CA GLY A 65 19.35 15.01 3.39
C GLY A 65 18.98 13.72 2.65
N ALA A 66 19.76 12.63 2.82
CA ALA A 66 19.61 11.39 2.07
C ALA A 66 19.36 10.20 2.98
N TYR A 67 18.23 9.56 2.86
CA TYR A 67 17.83 8.41 3.66
C TYR A 67 17.33 7.28 2.79
N THR A 68 17.33 6.07 3.35
CA THR A 68 16.81 4.87 2.70
C THR A 68 15.60 4.31 3.47
N ILE A 69 14.62 3.76 2.74
CA ILE A 69 13.46 3.10 3.33
C ILE A 69 13.29 1.71 2.73
N GLY A 70 13.40 0.69 3.58
CA GLY A 70 13.37 -0.70 3.18
C GLY A 70 13.99 -1.59 4.24
N SER A 71 14.13 -2.87 3.92
CA SER A 71 14.77 -3.83 4.84
C SER A 71 16.25 -3.48 5.05
N GLY A 72 16.62 -3.21 6.30
CA GLY A 72 17.98 -2.77 6.67
C GLY A 72 18.32 -1.33 6.28
N GLY A 73 17.36 -0.52 5.84
CA GLY A 73 17.52 0.91 5.60
C GLY A 73 17.42 1.75 6.87
N ASP A 74 17.57 3.07 6.74
CA ASP A 74 17.41 4.03 7.84
C ASP A 74 16.00 3.93 8.42
N PHE A 75 14.98 3.88 7.58
CA PHE A 75 13.66 3.37 7.93
C PHE A 75 13.63 1.86 7.70
N ASN A 76 13.96 1.08 8.72
CA ASN A 76 13.98 -0.37 8.63
C ASN A 76 12.56 -0.96 8.64
N THR A 77 11.97 -1.03 7.46
CA THR A 77 10.59 -1.47 7.25
C THR A 77 10.42 -2.04 5.84
N ALA A 78 9.25 -2.55 5.47
CA ALA A 78 8.98 -2.93 4.09
C ALA A 78 9.03 -1.69 3.18
N ARG A 79 9.68 -1.81 2.02
CA ARG A 79 9.80 -0.71 1.04
C ARG A 79 8.41 -0.25 0.59
N PRO A 80 8.05 1.04 0.74
CA PRO A 80 6.76 1.55 0.32
C PRO A 80 6.59 1.52 -1.20
N GLN A 81 5.36 1.36 -1.63
CA GLN A 81 4.99 1.58 -3.03
C GLN A 81 4.80 3.07 -3.31
N ARG A 82 4.37 3.85 -2.31
CA ARG A 82 4.26 5.31 -2.38
C ARG A 82 4.21 5.93 -0.98
N ILE A 83 4.63 7.16 -0.91
CA ILE A 83 4.40 8.02 0.27
C ILE A 83 3.05 8.73 0.08
N GLU A 84 2.20 8.72 1.09
CA GLU A 84 0.91 9.41 1.10
C GLU A 84 1.05 10.84 1.63
N SER A 85 1.72 10.95 2.77
CA SER A 85 1.99 12.22 3.44
C SER A 85 3.20 12.09 4.34
N ALA A 86 3.83 13.21 4.63
CA ALA A 86 4.89 13.30 5.60
C ALA A 86 4.83 14.62 6.34
N TYR A 87 5.37 14.66 7.55
CA TYR A 87 5.58 15.90 8.31
C TYR A 87 6.81 15.75 9.19
N ILE A 88 7.36 16.89 9.56
CA ILE A 88 8.43 16.98 10.56
C ILE A 88 7.87 17.55 11.86
N THR A 89 8.37 17.03 12.97
CA THR A 89 8.08 17.56 14.30
C THR A 89 9.33 18.25 14.85
N SER A 90 9.18 19.53 15.23
CA SER A 90 10.20 20.32 15.88
C SER A 90 9.61 20.97 17.13
N ASN A 91 10.22 20.77 18.28
CA ASN A 91 9.74 21.34 19.56
C ASN A 91 8.24 21.09 19.86
N GLY A 92 7.73 19.94 19.42
CA GLY A 92 6.31 19.58 19.60
C GLY A 92 5.35 20.23 18.61
N VAL A 93 5.85 20.90 17.56
CA VAL A 93 5.06 21.48 16.48
C VAL A 93 5.27 20.66 15.20
N ASP A 94 4.19 20.25 14.58
CA ASP A 94 4.19 19.50 13.33
C ASP A 94 4.10 20.44 12.14
N SER A 95 5.02 20.29 11.19
CA SER A 95 5.05 21.01 9.93
C SER A 95 4.95 20.02 8.76
N PRO A 96 3.95 20.14 7.87
CA PRO A 96 3.78 19.22 6.76
C PRO A 96 4.94 19.37 5.78
N LEU A 97 5.34 18.22 5.18
CA LEU A 97 6.28 18.16 4.07
C LEU A 97 5.50 18.00 2.77
N GLU A 98 5.87 18.74 1.75
CA GLU A 98 5.39 18.55 0.40
C GLU A 98 6.03 17.27 -0.21
N ILE A 99 5.21 16.40 -0.82
CA ILE A 99 5.72 15.21 -1.50
C ILE A 99 6.02 15.56 -2.95
N GLY A 100 7.29 15.75 -3.24
CA GLY A 100 7.79 16.09 -4.56
C GLY A 100 8.17 14.85 -5.40
N THR A 101 8.38 15.09 -6.70
CA THR A 101 8.84 14.09 -7.66
C THR A 101 10.37 14.15 -7.83
N ARG A 102 10.95 13.09 -8.43
CA ARG A 102 12.37 13.09 -8.81
C ARG A 102 12.71 14.25 -9.77
N ALA A 103 11.79 14.62 -10.65
CA ALA A 103 11.99 15.72 -11.57
C ALA A 103 12.12 17.07 -10.81
N ASP A 104 11.29 17.29 -9.80
CA ASP A 104 11.34 18.47 -8.95
C ASP A 104 12.67 18.55 -8.19
N TYR A 105 13.13 17.42 -7.61
CA TYR A 105 14.44 17.36 -6.95
C TYR A 105 15.59 17.67 -7.91
N ASN A 106 15.52 17.15 -9.14
CA ASN A 106 16.58 17.37 -10.14
C ASN A 106 16.61 18.82 -10.63
N ALA A 107 15.50 19.53 -10.58
CA ALA A 107 15.39 20.94 -10.95
C ALA A 107 16.01 21.91 -9.90
N LEU A 108 16.30 21.42 -8.68
CA LEU A 108 16.94 22.23 -7.65
C LEU A 108 18.37 22.61 -8.09
N ALA A 109 18.66 23.91 -8.08
CA ALA A 109 19.97 24.45 -8.48
C ALA A 109 21.04 24.12 -7.43
N ASP A 110 20.72 24.25 -6.14
CA ASP A 110 21.58 23.90 -5.03
C ASP A 110 20.89 22.91 -4.10
N LYS A 111 21.36 21.67 -4.09
CA LYS A 111 20.83 20.58 -3.28
C LYS A 111 21.45 20.52 -1.88
N ALA A 112 22.47 21.34 -1.62
CA ALA A 112 23.17 21.39 -0.34
C ALA A 112 22.64 22.50 0.58
N THR A 113 21.64 23.27 0.15
CA THR A 113 21.03 24.31 0.97
C THR A 113 20.56 23.72 2.28
N SER A 114 21.09 24.22 3.42
CA SER A 114 20.74 23.78 4.77
C SER A 114 19.58 24.60 5.33
N GLY A 115 18.68 23.96 6.04
CA GLY A 115 17.54 24.60 6.67
C GLY A 115 16.52 23.59 7.19
N THR A 116 15.37 24.10 7.59
CA THR A 116 14.24 23.24 7.96
C THR A 116 13.70 22.54 6.70
N PRO A 117 13.60 21.21 6.64
CA PRO A 117 13.02 20.52 5.49
C PRO A 117 11.58 20.94 5.21
N GLU A 118 11.27 21.18 3.94
CA GLU A 118 9.93 21.55 3.47
C GLU A 118 9.40 20.53 2.45
N THR A 119 10.30 19.83 1.75
CA THR A 119 9.94 18.88 0.71
C THR A 119 10.60 17.51 0.94
N LEU A 120 9.84 16.45 0.73
CA LEU A 120 10.29 15.06 0.72
C LEU A 120 10.14 14.49 -0.69
N TYR A 121 11.24 13.99 -1.26
CA TYR A 121 11.26 13.30 -2.54
C TYR A 121 11.44 11.80 -2.30
N TYR A 122 10.60 11.00 -2.92
CA TYR A 122 10.67 9.55 -2.82
C TYR A 122 10.89 8.91 -4.20
N ASP A 123 11.90 8.07 -4.28
CA ASP A 123 12.20 7.26 -5.46
C ASP A 123 12.15 5.77 -5.14
N GLN A 124 11.37 5.04 -5.92
CA GLN A 124 11.18 3.60 -5.76
C GLN A 124 12.34 2.80 -6.35
N THR A 125 13.56 2.98 -5.81
CA THR A 125 14.71 2.14 -6.21
C THR A 125 14.57 0.72 -5.66
N PHE A 126 15.20 -0.25 -6.31
CA PHE A 126 15.30 -1.62 -5.84
C PHE A 126 16.69 -1.78 -5.17
N SER A 127 16.89 -2.36 -4.01
CA SER A 127 15.97 -3.06 -3.09
C SER A 127 15.25 -2.16 -2.08
N ASN A 128 15.89 -1.04 -1.68
CA ASN A 128 15.33 -0.02 -0.80
C ASN A 128 14.90 1.19 -1.62
N GLY A 129 13.92 1.95 -1.13
CA GLY A 129 13.57 3.24 -1.69
C GLY A 129 14.50 4.33 -1.20
N ASP A 130 14.79 5.32 -2.05
CA ASP A 130 15.57 6.50 -1.69
C ASP A 130 14.64 7.65 -1.29
N LEU A 131 14.95 8.27 -0.16
CA LEU A 131 14.30 9.46 0.35
C LEU A 131 15.28 10.64 0.28
N ARG A 132 14.82 11.78 -0.20
CA ARG A 132 15.59 13.03 -0.21
C ARG A 132 14.79 14.13 0.45
N LEU A 133 15.39 14.82 1.38
CA LEU A 133 14.82 15.98 2.05
C LEU A 133 15.44 17.26 1.50
N TYR A 134 14.63 18.27 1.34
CA TYR A 134 15.09 19.59 0.94
C TYR A 134 14.30 20.68 1.67
N PRO A 135 14.98 21.70 2.23
CA PRO A 135 16.42 21.81 2.49
C PRO A 135 17.01 20.65 3.31
N VAL A 136 18.34 20.53 3.30
CA VAL A 136 19.07 19.57 4.14
C VAL A 136 18.87 19.94 5.60
N PRO A 137 18.50 19.00 6.50
CA PRO A 137 18.22 19.29 7.89
C PRO A 137 19.35 20.06 8.61
N ASP A 138 19.03 21.18 9.21
CA ASP A 138 19.94 22.00 10.05
C ASP A 138 19.84 21.66 11.54
N ALA A 139 18.87 20.83 11.93
CA ALA A 139 18.67 20.33 13.28
C ALA A 139 18.16 18.88 13.27
N ALA A 140 18.15 18.24 14.44
CA ALA A 140 17.63 16.89 14.63
C ALA A 140 16.09 16.92 14.70
N TYR A 141 15.42 17.00 13.56
CA TYR A 141 13.97 16.90 13.45
C TYR A 141 13.52 15.43 13.51
N VAL A 142 12.27 15.20 13.94
CA VAL A 142 11.64 13.90 13.79
C VAL A 142 10.74 13.94 12.57
N VAL A 143 11.06 13.15 11.55
CA VAL A 143 10.18 13.00 10.39
C VAL A 143 9.24 11.82 10.61
N THR A 144 7.96 12.03 10.29
CA THR A 144 6.92 11.01 10.29
C THR A 144 6.40 10.86 8.87
N ILE A 145 6.39 9.62 8.38
CA ILE A 145 5.99 9.28 7.00
C ILE A 145 4.81 8.31 7.08
N SER A 146 3.70 8.68 6.43
CA SER A 146 2.59 7.77 6.16
C SER A 146 2.74 7.20 4.75
N SER A 147 2.81 5.90 4.63
CA SER A 147 3.16 5.24 3.38
C SER A 147 2.27 4.02 3.09
N TRP A 148 2.16 3.68 1.81
CA TRP A 148 1.50 2.47 1.34
C TRP A 148 2.54 1.39 1.07
N LYS A 149 2.42 0.27 1.77
CA LYS A 149 3.33 -0.86 1.67
C LYS A 149 2.66 -2.07 1.04
N PRO A 150 3.43 -2.98 0.43
CA PRO A 150 2.89 -4.28 0.06
C PRO A 150 2.43 -5.02 1.33
N ILE A 151 1.33 -5.78 1.20
CA ILE A 151 0.92 -6.71 2.25
C ILE A 151 2.01 -7.77 2.37
N SER A 152 2.43 -8.05 3.61
CA SER A 152 3.49 -9.02 3.85
C SER A 152 3.12 -10.39 3.29
N GLN A 153 4.08 -11.03 2.64
CA GLN A 153 3.96 -12.42 2.21
C GLN A 153 3.92 -13.35 3.42
N VAL A 154 3.33 -14.50 3.22
CA VAL A 154 3.22 -15.57 4.22
C VAL A 154 4.36 -16.55 4.02
N SER A 155 5.16 -16.79 5.04
CA SER A 155 6.33 -17.67 4.96
C SER A 155 5.97 -19.13 5.14
N ALA A 156 4.96 -19.43 5.95
CA ALA A 156 4.54 -20.78 6.24
C ALA A 156 3.01 -20.93 6.25
N VAL A 157 2.51 -22.10 5.92
CA VAL A 157 1.06 -22.41 5.87
C VAL A 157 0.37 -22.24 7.24
N GLY A 158 1.13 -22.30 8.34
CA GLY A 158 0.66 -22.07 9.69
C GLY A 158 0.54 -20.60 10.10
N ASP A 159 1.10 -19.69 9.32
CA ASP A 159 1.13 -18.28 9.66
C ASP A 159 -0.28 -17.65 9.65
N ASN A 160 -0.47 -16.70 10.54
CA ASN A 160 -1.73 -15.96 10.64
C ASN A 160 -1.74 -14.74 9.71
N LEU A 161 -2.80 -14.62 8.93
CA LEU A 161 -3.09 -13.40 8.16
C LEU A 161 -3.95 -12.46 9.01
N SER A 162 -3.35 -11.35 9.44
CA SER A 162 -4.06 -10.30 10.18
C SER A 162 -4.62 -9.26 9.20
N LEU A 163 -5.64 -9.66 8.43
CA LEU A 163 -6.30 -8.82 7.44
C LEU A 163 -7.77 -8.64 7.79
N PRO A 164 -8.41 -7.54 7.35
CA PRO A 164 -9.83 -7.33 7.53
C PRO A 164 -10.67 -8.45 6.88
N ASP A 165 -11.80 -8.80 7.51
CA ASP A 165 -12.64 -9.92 7.07
C ASP A 165 -13.10 -9.82 5.61
N TYR A 166 -13.41 -8.62 5.14
CA TYR A 166 -13.81 -8.40 3.74
C TYR A 166 -12.69 -8.71 2.75
N LEU A 167 -11.44 -8.44 3.15
CA LEU A 167 -10.26 -8.74 2.33
C LEU A 167 -9.97 -10.25 2.35
N LEU A 168 -10.13 -10.91 3.51
CA LEU A 168 -10.03 -12.37 3.61
C LEU A 168 -11.08 -13.07 2.76
N ALA A 169 -12.31 -12.53 2.70
CA ALA A 169 -13.35 -13.07 1.84
C ALA A 169 -13.00 -12.92 0.34
N TYR A 170 -12.48 -11.76 -0.04
CA TYR A 170 -12.02 -11.51 -1.40
C TYR A 170 -10.86 -12.43 -1.79
N LEU A 171 -9.86 -12.57 -0.93
CA LEU A 171 -8.71 -13.44 -1.17
C LEU A 171 -9.12 -14.90 -1.38
N LYS A 172 -10.06 -15.42 -0.59
CA LYS A 172 -10.57 -16.78 -0.74
C LYS A 172 -11.20 -17.03 -2.12
N VAL A 173 -12.02 -16.10 -2.59
CA VAL A 173 -12.67 -16.21 -3.91
C VAL A 173 -11.64 -16.11 -5.03
N CYS A 174 -10.72 -15.14 -4.98
CA CYS A 174 -9.68 -14.99 -5.98
C CYS A 174 -8.74 -16.20 -6.01
N LEU A 175 -8.34 -16.70 -4.85
CA LEU A 175 -7.48 -17.87 -4.75
C LEU A 175 -8.18 -19.13 -5.30
N ALA A 176 -9.48 -19.30 -5.02
CA ALA A 176 -10.26 -20.40 -5.58
C ALA A 176 -10.34 -20.35 -7.11
N ILE A 177 -10.47 -19.16 -7.69
CA ILE A 177 -10.45 -18.97 -9.15
C ILE A 177 -9.08 -19.32 -9.72
N ASN A 178 -7.99 -18.82 -9.11
CA ASN A 178 -6.63 -19.09 -9.57
C ASN A 178 -6.31 -20.59 -9.53
N LEU A 179 -6.57 -21.24 -8.39
CA LEU A 179 -6.35 -22.67 -8.22
C LEU A 179 -7.23 -23.52 -9.15
N ALA A 180 -8.50 -23.15 -9.37
CA ALA A 180 -9.35 -23.84 -10.32
C ALA A 180 -8.78 -23.81 -11.74
N VAL A 181 -8.21 -22.69 -12.17
CA VAL A 181 -7.55 -22.56 -13.48
C VAL A 181 -6.29 -23.43 -13.53
N GLU A 182 -5.46 -23.39 -12.49
CA GLU A 182 -4.22 -24.15 -12.39
C GLU A 182 -4.47 -25.67 -12.43
N TYR A 183 -5.46 -26.15 -11.66
CA TYR A 183 -5.87 -27.55 -11.60
C TYR A 183 -6.88 -27.94 -12.70
N ARG A 184 -7.11 -27.04 -13.70
CA ARG A 184 -8.00 -27.27 -14.85
C ARG A 184 -9.45 -27.64 -14.47
N GLN A 185 -9.92 -27.10 -13.34
CA GLN A 185 -11.31 -27.26 -12.91
C GLN A 185 -12.19 -26.17 -13.56
N PRO A 186 -13.47 -26.48 -13.82
CA PRO A 186 -14.39 -25.49 -14.38
C PRO A 186 -14.65 -24.36 -13.38
N VAL A 187 -14.45 -23.11 -13.81
CA VAL A 187 -14.74 -21.93 -13.00
C VAL A 187 -16.20 -21.50 -13.21
N SER A 188 -16.96 -21.42 -12.12
CA SER A 188 -18.34 -20.95 -12.17
C SER A 188 -18.42 -19.43 -12.37
N GLU A 189 -19.35 -18.95 -13.23
CA GLU A 189 -19.63 -17.51 -13.40
C GLU A 189 -20.05 -16.82 -12.10
N VAL A 190 -20.64 -17.57 -11.18
CA VAL A 190 -21.02 -17.06 -9.85
C VAL A 190 -19.81 -16.53 -9.09
N TRP A 191 -18.62 -17.10 -9.26
CA TRP A 191 -17.42 -16.62 -8.57
C TRP A 191 -16.88 -15.33 -9.15
N TYR A 192 -17.00 -15.13 -10.45
CA TYR A 192 -16.66 -13.85 -11.08
C TYR A 192 -17.60 -12.74 -10.61
N SER A 193 -18.89 -13.03 -10.48
CA SER A 193 -19.85 -12.07 -9.94
C SER A 193 -19.59 -11.75 -8.46
N GLN A 194 -19.28 -12.75 -7.63
CA GLN A 194 -18.89 -12.55 -6.23
C GLN A 194 -17.61 -11.73 -6.10
N LYS A 195 -16.62 -12.01 -6.93
CA LYS A 195 -15.38 -11.21 -6.99
C LYS A 195 -15.68 -9.76 -7.30
N ALA A 196 -16.48 -9.49 -8.34
CA ALA A 196 -16.87 -8.14 -8.74
C ALA A 196 -17.65 -7.40 -7.63
N ASP A 197 -18.57 -8.08 -6.95
CA ASP A 197 -19.31 -7.52 -5.83
C ASP A 197 -18.40 -7.13 -4.65
N LEU A 198 -17.44 -8.00 -4.32
CA LEU A 198 -16.48 -7.72 -3.26
C LEU A 198 -15.56 -6.56 -3.62
N GLU A 199 -15.10 -6.49 -4.88
CA GLU A 199 -14.31 -5.35 -5.38
C GLU A 199 -15.10 -4.04 -5.32
N ALA A 200 -16.37 -4.05 -5.72
CA ALA A 200 -17.23 -2.87 -5.64
C ALA A 200 -17.41 -2.39 -4.20
N LYS A 201 -17.65 -3.31 -3.26
CA LYS A 201 -17.75 -3.01 -1.82
C LYS A 201 -16.45 -2.46 -1.25
N MET A 202 -15.29 -2.99 -1.68
CA MET A 202 -13.98 -2.48 -1.27
C MET A 202 -13.76 -1.05 -1.79
N ARG A 203 -14.03 -0.79 -3.05
CA ARG A 203 -13.88 0.56 -3.65
C ARG A 203 -14.74 1.61 -2.96
N THR A 204 -15.95 1.24 -2.55
CA THR A 204 -16.87 2.17 -1.87
C THR A 204 -16.38 2.55 -0.47
N ARG A 205 -15.80 1.61 0.27
CA ARG A 205 -15.28 1.86 1.63
C ARG A 205 -14.01 2.72 1.64
N HIS A 206 -13.22 2.68 0.57
CA HIS A 206 -11.94 3.37 0.48
C HIS A 206 -11.99 4.73 -0.24
N ARG A 207 -13.19 5.20 -0.61
CA ARG A 207 -13.33 6.58 -1.10
C ARG A 207 -13.09 7.55 0.06
N GLN A 208 -11.89 8.12 0.10
CA GLN A 208 -11.67 9.30 0.93
C GLN A 208 -12.59 10.42 0.41
N PRO A 209 -13.30 11.14 1.31
CA PRO A 209 -14.06 12.30 0.88
C PRO A 209 -13.08 13.31 0.27
N VAL A 210 -13.22 13.58 -1.01
CA VAL A 210 -12.48 14.66 -1.66
C VAL A 210 -12.97 15.95 -0.99
N LYS A 211 -12.10 16.65 -0.27
CA LYS A 211 -12.40 18.01 0.18
C LYS A 211 -12.62 18.85 -1.08
N ALA A 212 -13.86 19.22 -1.34
CA ALA A 212 -14.17 20.20 -2.36
C ALA A 212 -13.53 21.53 -1.90
N GLN A 213 -12.38 21.87 -2.48
CA GLN A 213 -11.79 23.19 -2.33
C GLN A 213 -12.59 24.13 -3.24
N PHE A 214 -13.53 24.83 -2.64
CA PHE A 214 -14.17 25.96 -3.33
C PHE A 214 -13.14 27.09 -3.36
N ASP A 215 -12.55 27.32 -4.51
CA ASP A 215 -11.73 28.48 -4.76
C ASP A 215 -12.67 29.69 -4.88
N MET A 216 -12.87 30.38 -3.74
CA MET A 216 -13.71 31.58 -3.67
C MET A 216 -13.07 32.79 -4.32
N ASN A 217 -11.90 32.65 -4.94
CA ASN A 217 -11.11 33.76 -5.45
C ASN A 217 -11.09 33.88 -6.99
N THR A 218 -11.90 33.14 -7.70
CA THR A 218 -12.16 33.42 -9.11
C THR A 218 -13.34 34.38 -9.24
N PRO A 219 -13.12 35.69 -9.55
CA PRO A 219 -14.21 36.58 -9.90
C PRO A 219 -14.82 36.06 -11.20
N ARG A 220 -15.99 35.46 -11.13
CA ARG A 220 -16.78 35.17 -12.35
C ARG A 220 -17.13 36.52 -12.96
N PRO A 221 -16.78 36.76 -14.22
CA PRO A 221 -17.32 37.92 -14.91
C PRO A 221 -18.84 37.72 -15.00
N TYR A 222 -19.58 38.56 -14.28
CA TYR A 222 -21.03 38.60 -14.37
C TYR A 222 -21.35 39.36 -15.66
N ASN A 223 -21.64 38.63 -16.72
CA ASN A 223 -22.18 39.23 -17.95
C ASN A 223 -23.66 39.52 -17.72
N ILE A 224 -23.97 40.77 -17.42
CA ILE A 224 -25.31 41.30 -17.60
C ILE A 224 -25.41 41.70 -19.06
N GLU A 225 -25.88 40.80 -19.95
CA GLU A 225 -26.47 41.24 -21.20
C GLU A 225 -27.91 41.60 -20.90
N VAL A 226 -28.15 42.90 -20.93
CA VAL A 226 -29.46 43.51 -20.97
C VAL A 226 -29.98 43.35 -22.41
N GLY A 227 -31.11 42.69 -22.57
CA GLY A 227 -31.93 42.65 -23.77
C GLY A 227 -33.39 42.69 -23.36
#